data_2d53aa05573c220c3e664f461cfc7d12
#
_entry.id   2d53aa05573c220c3e664f461cfc7d12
#
_cell.length_a   1.000
_cell.length_b   1.000
_cell.length_c   1.000
_cell.angle_alpha   90.00
_cell.angle_beta   90.00
_cell.angle_gamma   90.00
#
_symmetry.space_group_name_H-M   'P 1'
#
loop_
_entity.id
_entity.type
_entity.pdbx_description
1 polymer ?
#
loop_
_entity_poly.entity_id
_entity_poly.type
_entity_poly.pdbx_seq_one_letter_code
_entity_poly.pdbx_strand_id
1 'polypeptide(L)'
;MVLIAVVIAAVTANSSRADDVTTMGVGQTLQLPAEQPTALPTEIPPAATAEPTTQPTQAPTAQPTEEPAVQETSFEYLPVVKHGSTESKRIAITVDDCFQMENLKTIAATAYNNGGKLTLFPIGQNVLRDGMSDILKVCVFDMGFEIENHTWSHARIFRLSEEEMAKEIWQQSAAVSAALGVNYQQHFFRLMGGDGEYDQRTHNYLKQLGYLAIADWSISGSDATMEQIKEALKPGAIYLFHTTDSDTAKLKEFIPYAVSQGYELVTLNELCGLEENATSDISTLETTMPEPQEYAVEYREQKKGDYSWSVVCIQQKLAELGYLDGHSKTATQGNPADGVYGDSTVEAIRKFQSDNGLPATGVADVETQTRLFGSA
;
A
#
# COMPACT_ATOMS: atom_id res chain seq x y z
N MET A 1 14.82 15.19 -27.08
CA MET A 1 13.66 15.60 -27.90
C MET A 1 12.77 14.41 -28.33
N VAL A 2 13.26 13.22 -28.51
CA VAL A 2 12.44 12.04 -28.93
C VAL A 2 11.70 11.42 -27.74
N LEU A 3 12.27 11.42 -26.54
CA LEU A 3 11.64 10.82 -25.33
C LEU A 3 10.38 11.59 -24.88
N ILE A 4 10.37 12.91 -24.99
CA ILE A 4 9.19 13.74 -24.62
C ILE A 4 7.99 13.44 -25.53
N ALA A 5 8.22 13.10 -26.79
CA ALA A 5 7.15 12.79 -27.73
C ALA A 5 6.44 11.47 -27.46
N VAL A 6 7.13 10.46 -26.90
CA VAL A 6 6.53 9.16 -26.59
C VAL A 6 5.64 9.21 -25.33
N VAL A 7 6.07 9.94 -24.30
CA VAL A 7 5.27 10.14 -23.08
C VAL A 7 4.03 11.02 -23.35
N ILE A 8 4.16 12.04 -24.21
CA ILE A 8 3.05 12.90 -24.61
C ILE A 8 2.00 12.17 -25.48
N ALA A 9 2.43 11.23 -26.32
CA ALA A 9 1.50 10.47 -27.16
C ALA A 9 0.61 9.51 -26.35
N ALA A 10 1.09 8.97 -25.22
CA ALA A 10 0.30 8.14 -24.32
C ALA A 10 -0.77 8.96 -23.54
N VAL A 11 -0.50 10.22 -23.23
CA VAL A 11 -1.42 11.12 -22.49
C VAL A 11 -2.56 11.63 -23.36
N THR A 12 -2.33 11.86 -24.64
CA THR A 12 -3.38 12.42 -25.54
C THR A 12 -4.46 11.41 -25.96
N ALA A 13 -4.23 10.11 -25.81
CA ALA A 13 -5.19 9.08 -26.17
C ALA A 13 -6.31 8.86 -25.11
N ASN A 14 -6.15 9.35 -23.87
CA ASN A 14 -7.08 9.09 -22.75
C ASN A 14 -7.91 10.30 -22.30
N SER A 15 -7.86 11.44 -23.02
CA SER A 15 -8.49 12.71 -22.62
C SER A 15 -9.90 12.95 -23.15
N SER A 16 -10.58 11.95 -23.73
CA SER A 16 -11.90 12.15 -24.35
C SER A 16 -13.00 11.34 -23.67
N ARG A 17 -13.19 11.45 -22.34
CA ARG A 17 -14.45 11.10 -21.67
C ARG A 17 -14.51 11.65 -20.24
N ALA A 18 -14.96 12.87 -20.09
CA ALA A 18 -15.58 13.33 -18.85
C ALA A 18 -16.41 14.59 -19.15
N ASP A 19 -17.69 14.42 -19.33
CA ASP A 19 -18.72 15.44 -19.09
C ASP A 19 -20.00 14.67 -18.79
N ASP A 20 -20.40 14.65 -17.52
CA ASP A 20 -21.77 14.82 -17.04
C ASP A 20 -21.79 14.64 -15.51
N VAL A 21 -21.80 15.76 -14.79
CA VAL A 21 -22.15 15.77 -13.36
C VAL A 21 -23.41 16.63 -13.19
N THR A 22 -24.54 15.96 -13.01
CA THR A 22 -25.78 16.56 -12.60
C THR A 22 -25.90 16.56 -11.08
N THR A 23 -26.06 17.75 -10.51
CA THR A 23 -26.35 18.08 -9.12
C THR A 23 -27.72 17.58 -8.64
N MET A 24 -27.77 16.97 -7.44
CA MET A 24 -28.93 16.81 -6.55
C MET A 24 -28.40 16.73 -5.12
N GLY A 25 -28.72 17.55 -4.17
CA GLY A 25 -29.94 17.87 -3.53
C GLY A 25 -29.82 17.49 -2.04
N VAL A 26 -29.81 18.50 -1.15
CA VAL A 26 -29.61 18.48 0.32
C VAL A 26 -30.78 17.78 1.04
N GLY A 27 -30.43 17.02 2.12
CA GLY A 27 -31.27 16.95 3.34
C GLY A 27 -31.92 15.62 3.65
N GLN A 28 -31.44 14.95 4.69
CA GLN A 28 -32.25 14.45 5.81
C GLN A 28 -31.38 13.79 6.89
N THR A 29 -31.49 14.33 8.09
CA THR A 29 -30.93 13.83 9.35
C THR A 29 -31.75 12.62 9.80
N LEU A 30 -31.13 11.48 10.07
CA LEU A 30 -31.73 10.34 10.76
C LEU A 30 -31.11 10.13 12.14
N GLN A 31 -31.96 10.20 13.14
CA GLN A 31 -31.71 10.03 14.56
C GLN A 31 -31.72 8.53 14.92
N LEU A 32 -30.67 8.07 15.61
CA LEU A 32 -30.57 6.70 16.14
C LEU A 32 -31.21 6.60 17.53
N PRO A 33 -31.90 5.50 17.86
CA PRO A 33 -32.38 5.23 19.22
C PRO A 33 -31.28 4.56 20.06
N ALA A 34 -31.28 4.92 21.37
CA ALA A 34 -30.40 4.37 22.40
C ALA A 34 -30.84 2.96 22.80
N GLU A 35 -29.91 2.02 22.94
CA GLU A 35 -30.11 0.72 23.57
C GLU A 35 -29.47 0.64 24.94
N GLN A 36 -30.22 0.10 25.90
CA GLN A 36 -29.82 -0.15 27.29
C GLN A 36 -29.17 -1.54 27.43
N PRO A 37 -28.30 -1.76 28.43
CA PRO A 37 -27.59 -3.02 28.63
C PRO A 37 -28.42 -4.03 29.44
N THR A 38 -28.41 -5.29 29.00
CA THR A 38 -29.01 -6.42 29.73
C THR A 38 -27.90 -7.36 30.27
N ALA A 39 -28.11 -7.79 31.52
CA ALA A 39 -27.19 -8.52 32.37
C ALA A 39 -26.97 -10.00 31.99
N LEU A 40 -25.78 -10.51 32.38
CA LEU A 40 -25.39 -11.92 32.38
C LEU A 40 -26.23 -12.78 33.39
N PRO A 41 -26.35 -14.07 33.17
CA PRO A 41 -26.39 -15.03 34.25
C PRO A 41 -25.21 -16.00 34.24
N THR A 42 -24.64 -16.13 35.43
CA THR A 42 -23.64 -17.12 35.86
C THR A 42 -24.36 -18.44 36.21
N GLU A 43 -23.87 -19.59 35.77
CA GLU A 43 -23.91 -20.83 36.57
C GLU A 43 -23.11 -21.97 35.89
N ILE A 44 -22.21 -22.59 36.67
CA ILE A 44 -21.42 -23.78 36.38
C ILE A 44 -22.00 -24.94 37.21
N PRO A 45 -22.13 -26.16 36.72
CA PRO A 45 -22.11 -27.34 37.58
C PRO A 45 -21.00 -28.36 37.20
N PRO A 46 -20.69 -29.32 38.09
CA PRO A 46 -19.39 -29.88 38.32
C PRO A 46 -19.08 -31.19 37.61
N ALA A 47 -17.80 -31.60 37.71
CA ALA A 47 -17.14 -32.77 37.18
C ALA A 47 -17.70 -34.13 37.69
N ALA A 48 -17.63 -35.15 36.83
CA ALA A 48 -17.70 -36.56 37.24
C ALA A 48 -16.56 -37.37 36.61
N THR A 49 -15.89 -38.08 37.50
CA THR A 49 -14.77 -39.02 37.37
C THR A 49 -15.22 -40.39 36.88
N ALA A 50 -14.48 -41.05 36.01
CA ALA A 50 -14.15 -42.50 36.11
C ALA A 50 -13.29 -43.00 34.94
N GLU A 51 -12.15 -43.60 35.24
CA GLU A 51 -11.40 -44.56 34.41
C GLU A 51 -12.13 -45.94 34.35
N PRO A 52 -11.80 -46.84 33.41
CA PRO A 52 -10.59 -47.61 33.47
C PRO A 52 -9.93 -48.02 32.12
N THR A 53 -8.63 -48.19 32.24
CA THR A 53 -7.61 -48.83 31.43
C THR A 53 -8.03 -50.09 30.63
N THR A 54 -7.67 -50.10 29.32
CA THR A 54 -7.24 -51.34 28.64
C THR A 54 -6.19 -51.00 27.57
N GLN A 55 -5.07 -51.64 27.68
CA GLN A 55 -3.92 -51.57 26.78
C GLN A 55 -4.13 -52.51 25.60
N PRO A 56 -3.92 -52.11 24.35
CA PRO A 56 -3.67 -53.04 23.25
C PRO A 56 -2.22 -53.00 22.76
N THR A 57 -1.74 -54.18 22.58
CA THR A 57 -0.53 -54.73 21.94
C THR A 57 0.02 -53.94 20.79
N GLN A 58 1.35 -53.75 20.85
CA GLN A 58 2.16 -53.14 19.80
C GLN A 58 2.19 -53.97 18.51
N ALA A 59 1.92 -53.35 17.38
CA ALA A 59 2.23 -53.84 16.05
C ALA A 59 3.58 -53.18 15.56
N PRO A 60 4.35 -53.84 14.68
CA PRO A 60 5.72 -53.41 14.39
C PRO A 60 5.77 -52.04 13.67
N THR A 61 6.61 -51.18 14.18
CA THR A 61 6.95 -49.87 13.65
C THR A 61 7.59 -49.98 12.28
N ALA A 62 6.90 -49.54 11.24
CA ALA A 62 7.56 -49.20 9.98
C ALA A 62 8.40 -47.94 10.18
N GLN A 63 9.67 -48.03 9.81
CA GLN A 63 10.58 -46.88 9.79
C GLN A 63 9.97 -45.76 8.90
N PRO A 64 9.93 -44.50 9.36
CA PRO A 64 9.55 -43.41 8.48
C PRO A 64 10.65 -43.23 7.42
N THR A 65 10.27 -43.37 6.15
CA THR A 65 11.09 -42.86 5.05
C THR A 65 11.10 -41.34 5.23
N GLU A 66 12.28 -40.76 5.49
CA GLU A 66 12.44 -39.31 5.43
C GLU A 66 12.07 -38.84 4.01
N GLU A 67 10.92 -38.20 3.88
CA GLU A 67 10.66 -37.34 2.73
C GLU A 67 11.73 -36.26 2.68
N PRO A 68 12.33 -35.97 1.52
CA PRO A 68 13.28 -34.86 1.42
C PRO A 68 12.59 -33.59 1.89
N ALA A 69 13.18 -32.93 2.89
CA ALA A 69 12.72 -31.65 3.37
C ALA A 69 12.64 -30.67 2.18
N VAL A 70 11.43 -30.39 1.72
CA VAL A 70 11.17 -29.30 0.80
C VAL A 70 11.58 -28.05 1.59
N GLN A 71 12.66 -27.40 1.20
CA GLN A 71 12.97 -26.06 1.68
C GLN A 71 11.83 -25.18 1.14
N GLU A 72 10.87 -24.87 1.99
CA GLU A 72 9.91 -23.81 1.74
C GLU A 72 10.71 -22.51 1.64
N THR A 73 11.04 -22.12 0.42
CA THR A 73 11.55 -20.77 0.15
C THR A 73 10.37 -19.83 0.25
N SER A 74 10.13 -19.30 1.45
CA SER A 74 9.11 -18.28 1.66
C SER A 74 9.41 -17.06 0.78
N PHE A 75 8.36 -16.44 0.19
CA PHE A 75 8.51 -15.22 -0.59
C PHE A 75 9.03 -14.10 0.30
N GLU A 76 10.12 -13.47 -0.09
CA GLU A 76 10.72 -12.36 0.63
C GLU A 76 10.04 -11.04 0.24
N TYR A 77 9.24 -10.49 1.14
CA TYR A 77 8.62 -9.19 0.99
C TYR A 77 9.60 -8.06 1.24
N LEU A 78 9.47 -6.95 0.51
CA LEU A 78 10.13 -5.70 0.89
C LEU A 78 9.61 -5.24 2.26
N PRO A 79 10.46 -4.58 3.09
CA PRO A 79 10.01 -3.99 4.33
C PRO A 79 8.87 -2.98 4.10
N VAL A 80 7.84 -3.00 4.95
CA VAL A 80 6.83 -1.94 5.05
C VAL A 80 7.23 -1.03 6.19
N VAL A 81 7.67 0.18 5.86
CA VAL A 81 8.29 1.11 6.81
C VAL A 81 7.23 2.08 7.34
N LYS A 82 6.87 1.94 8.62
CA LYS A 82 5.92 2.82 9.35
C LYS A 82 6.62 3.82 10.28
N HIS A 83 7.90 3.61 10.54
CA HIS A 83 8.77 4.49 11.30
C HIS A 83 10.23 4.20 10.95
N GLY A 84 11.12 5.18 11.10
CA GLY A 84 12.54 5.03 10.93
C GLY A 84 13.30 4.79 12.24
N SER A 85 14.60 5.08 12.23
CA SER A 85 15.46 4.93 13.41
C SER A 85 15.04 5.86 14.56
N THR A 86 15.02 5.31 15.77
CA THR A 86 14.68 6.04 17.02
C THR A 86 15.91 6.51 17.81
N GLU A 87 17.12 6.30 17.29
CA GLU A 87 18.37 6.59 17.98
C GLU A 87 18.69 8.10 18.06
N SER A 88 18.11 8.90 17.21
CA SER A 88 18.30 10.35 17.16
C SER A 88 16.98 11.09 16.98
N LYS A 89 16.93 12.37 17.37
CA LYS A 89 15.75 13.22 17.17
C LYS A 89 15.57 13.60 15.70
N ARG A 90 15.33 12.60 14.86
CA ARG A 90 15.05 12.74 13.43
C ARG A 90 13.62 12.31 13.12
N ILE A 91 12.98 13.00 12.21
CA ILE A 91 11.67 12.67 11.66
C ILE A 91 11.68 12.86 10.15
N ALA A 92 10.79 12.17 9.44
CA ALA A 92 10.52 12.46 8.03
C ALA A 92 9.13 13.04 7.88
N ILE A 93 9.04 14.11 7.08
CA ILE A 93 7.76 14.63 6.57
C ILE A 93 7.67 14.23 5.12
N THR A 94 6.63 13.47 4.78
CA THR A 94 6.34 13.02 3.42
C THR A 94 5.14 13.78 2.87
N VAL A 95 5.21 14.15 1.58
CA VAL A 95 4.17 14.94 0.91
C VAL A 95 3.71 14.18 -0.33
N ASP A 96 2.49 13.66 -0.26
CA ASP A 96 1.90 12.85 -1.31
C ASP A 96 1.20 13.71 -2.39
N ASP A 97 0.92 13.09 -3.54
CA ASP A 97 0.21 13.60 -4.72
C ASP A 97 0.88 14.77 -5.45
N CYS A 98 1.35 15.78 -4.75
CA CYS A 98 1.97 17.01 -5.29
C CYS A 98 1.10 17.73 -6.33
N PHE A 99 -0.24 17.78 -6.13
CA PHE A 99 -1.18 18.28 -7.14
C PHE A 99 -1.33 19.82 -7.14
N GLN A 100 -1.08 20.50 -6.00
CA GLN A 100 -1.14 21.98 -5.90
C GLN A 100 0.27 22.56 -5.86
N MET A 101 0.76 23.05 -7.00
CA MET A 101 2.14 23.52 -7.16
C MET A 101 2.51 24.69 -6.24
N GLU A 102 1.64 25.67 -6.03
CA GLU A 102 1.92 26.81 -5.15
C GLU A 102 2.01 26.39 -3.68
N ASN A 103 1.20 25.41 -3.27
CA ASN A 103 1.30 24.83 -1.95
C ASN A 103 2.59 24.00 -1.80
N LEU A 104 2.95 23.22 -2.83
CA LEU A 104 4.22 22.50 -2.84
C LEU A 104 5.41 23.44 -2.68
N LYS A 105 5.47 24.55 -3.43
CA LYS A 105 6.51 25.59 -3.28
C LYS A 105 6.54 26.15 -1.86
N THR A 106 5.38 26.43 -1.29
CA THR A 106 5.26 26.99 0.08
C THR A 106 5.75 25.99 1.12
N ILE A 107 5.36 24.73 1.01
CA ILE A 107 5.78 23.63 1.90
C ILE A 107 7.30 23.43 1.79
N ALA A 108 7.82 23.35 0.57
CA ALA A 108 9.24 23.16 0.29
C ALA A 108 10.08 24.31 0.87
N ALA A 109 9.67 25.56 0.61
CA ALA A 109 10.36 26.74 1.17
C ALA A 109 10.28 26.76 2.71
N THR A 110 9.16 26.33 3.31
CA THR A 110 9.03 26.26 4.77
C THR A 110 10.02 25.25 5.34
N ALA A 111 10.14 24.06 4.77
CA ALA A 111 11.08 23.05 5.24
C ALA A 111 12.53 23.52 5.07
N TYR A 112 12.90 23.96 3.88
CA TYR A 112 14.25 24.41 3.55
C TYR A 112 14.72 25.59 4.42
N ASN A 113 13.86 26.60 4.63
CA ASN A 113 14.18 27.76 5.47
C ASN A 113 14.34 27.42 6.96
N ASN A 114 13.85 26.27 7.40
CA ASN A 114 14.05 25.72 8.75
C ASN A 114 15.18 24.68 8.80
N GLY A 115 15.99 24.54 7.73
CA GLY A 115 17.11 23.61 7.64
C GLY A 115 16.70 22.15 7.49
N GLY A 116 15.44 21.88 7.11
CA GLY A 116 14.89 20.54 6.95
C GLY A 116 14.77 20.09 5.49
N LYS A 117 14.67 18.80 5.30
CA LYS A 117 14.41 18.13 4.02
C LYS A 117 13.05 17.44 4.04
N LEU A 118 12.51 17.15 2.86
CA LEU A 118 11.24 16.44 2.66
C LEU A 118 11.45 15.25 1.73
N THR A 119 10.52 14.28 1.84
CA THR A 119 10.35 13.23 0.84
C THR A 119 9.03 13.47 0.10
N LEU A 120 9.08 13.62 -1.21
CA LEU A 120 7.93 13.86 -2.06
C LEU A 120 7.48 12.57 -2.74
N PHE A 121 6.19 12.31 -2.75
CA PHE A 121 5.56 11.19 -3.46
C PHE A 121 4.57 11.71 -4.51
N PRO A 122 5.06 12.32 -5.60
CA PRO A 122 4.16 12.84 -6.63
C PRO A 122 3.50 11.71 -7.43
N ILE A 123 2.22 11.90 -7.75
CA ILE A 123 1.54 11.12 -8.79
C ILE A 123 2.20 11.42 -10.14
N GLY A 124 2.50 10.41 -10.95
CA GLY A 124 3.20 10.59 -12.23
C GLY A 124 2.52 11.59 -13.18
N GLN A 125 1.20 11.60 -13.25
CA GLN A 125 0.44 12.58 -14.05
C GLN A 125 0.67 14.02 -13.57
N ASN A 126 0.89 14.25 -12.27
CA ASN A 126 1.20 15.57 -11.73
C ASN A 126 2.62 16.02 -12.06
N VAL A 127 3.57 15.08 -12.18
CA VAL A 127 4.96 15.37 -12.59
C VAL A 127 5.03 16.00 -13.99
N LEU A 128 4.12 15.62 -14.89
CA LEU A 128 4.09 16.14 -16.28
C LEU A 128 3.39 17.49 -16.44
N ARG A 129 2.87 18.09 -15.36
CA ARG A 129 2.20 19.40 -15.46
C ARG A 129 3.21 20.51 -15.73
N ASP A 130 2.80 21.49 -16.52
CA ASP A 130 3.63 22.65 -16.88
C ASP A 130 4.19 23.33 -15.62
N GLY A 131 5.51 23.52 -15.57
CA GLY A 131 6.22 24.12 -14.44
C GLY A 131 6.56 23.18 -13.29
N MET A 132 6.02 21.96 -13.24
CA MET A 132 6.34 20.99 -12.17
C MET A 132 7.80 20.54 -12.24
N SER A 133 8.34 20.28 -13.43
CA SER A 133 9.75 19.90 -13.62
C SER A 133 10.71 20.90 -12.95
N ASP A 134 10.49 22.19 -13.08
CA ASP A 134 11.37 23.22 -12.49
C ASP A 134 11.27 23.18 -10.95
N ILE A 135 10.07 22.98 -10.39
CA ILE A 135 9.86 22.85 -8.94
C ILE A 135 10.61 21.62 -8.41
N LEU A 136 10.44 20.47 -9.07
CA LEU A 136 11.06 19.21 -8.64
C LEU A 136 12.59 19.27 -8.74
N LYS A 137 13.15 19.91 -9.77
CA LYS A 137 14.59 20.15 -9.88
C LYS A 137 15.15 20.99 -8.72
N VAL A 138 14.46 22.06 -8.36
CA VAL A 138 14.84 22.89 -7.20
C VAL A 138 14.76 22.06 -5.91
N CYS A 139 13.68 21.30 -5.72
CA CYS A 139 13.54 20.44 -4.54
C CYS A 139 14.69 19.43 -4.41
N VAL A 140 15.05 18.75 -5.50
CA VAL A 140 16.08 17.70 -5.46
C VAL A 140 17.49 18.30 -5.43
N PHE A 141 17.82 19.16 -6.39
CA PHE A 141 19.22 19.56 -6.61
C PHE A 141 19.66 20.75 -5.75
N ASP A 142 18.74 21.65 -5.38
CA ASP A 142 19.07 22.82 -4.59
C ASP A 142 18.71 22.65 -3.10
N MET A 143 17.61 21.93 -2.79
CA MET A 143 17.14 21.76 -1.41
C MET A 143 17.50 20.39 -0.80
N GLY A 144 18.00 19.43 -1.60
CA GLY A 144 18.39 18.11 -1.15
C GLY A 144 17.20 17.22 -0.69
N PHE A 145 16.02 17.47 -1.26
CA PHE A 145 14.83 16.62 -1.03
C PHE A 145 14.92 15.38 -1.89
N GLU A 146 14.12 14.36 -1.55
CA GLU A 146 14.01 13.16 -2.38
C GLU A 146 12.61 13.04 -3.00
N ILE A 147 12.53 12.33 -4.13
CA ILE A 147 11.28 12.03 -4.82
C ILE A 147 11.13 10.52 -4.91
N GLU A 148 9.97 10.03 -4.44
CA GLU A 148 9.66 8.62 -4.42
C GLU A 148 8.36 8.31 -5.19
N ASN A 149 8.00 7.04 -5.33
CA ASN A 149 6.94 6.63 -6.24
C ASN A 149 5.57 6.55 -5.54
N HIS A 150 4.55 7.19 -6.15
CA HIS A 150 3.16 7.12 -5.73
C HIS A 150 2.21 6.74 -6.88
N THR A 151 2.67 5.86 -7.76
CA THR A 151 1.99 5.42 -8.97
C THR A 151 1.82 6.52 -10.02
N TRP A 152 1.40 6.11 -11.22
CA TRP A 152 1.16 7.03 -12.34
C TRP A 152 -0.12 7.85 -12.18
N SER A 153 -1.23 7.19 -11.84
CA SER A 153 -2.58 7.79 -11.81
C SER A 153 -3.25 7.78 -10.44
N HIS A 154 -2.51 7.46 -9.36
CA HIS A 154 -3.05 7.25 -8.02
C HIS A 154 -3.99 6.03 -7.96
N ALA A 155 -3.64 4.98 -8.69
CA ALA A 155 -4.45 3.78 -8.77
C ALA A 155 -4.27 2.86 -7.54
N ARG A 156 -5.34 2.16 -7.18
CA ARG A 156 -5.28 1.01 -6.24
C ARG A 156 -4.71 -0.19 -6.98
N ILE A 157 -3.38 -0.28 -7.05
CA ILE A 157 -2.65 -1.22 -7.91
C ILE A 157 -3.00 -2.69 -7.64
N PHE A 158 -3.36 -3.05 -6.41
CA PHE A 158 -3.81 -4.40 -6.07
C PHE A 158 -5.12 -4.83 -6.77
N ARG A 159 -5.81 -3.91 -7.45
CA ARG A 159 -7.02 -4.20 -8.26
C ARG A 159 -6.75 -4.33 -9.75
N LEU A 160 -5.53 -4.03 -10.16
CA LEU A 160 -5.12 -4.02 -11.55
C LEU A 160 -4.56 -5.38 -11.97
N SER A 161 -4.57 -5.66 -13.27
CA SER A 161 -3.77 -6.75 -13.82
C SER A 161 -2.28 -6.49 -13.56
N GLU A 162 -1.45 -7.51 -13.71
CA GLU A 162 -0.01 -7.39 -13.48
C GLU A 162 0.63 -6.39 -14.45
N GLU A 163 0.23 -6.39 -15.72
CA GLU A 163 0.67 -5.43 -16.73
C GLU A 163 0.27 -3.99 -16.37
N GLU A 164 -0.99 -3.77 -15.93
CA GLU A 164 -1.45 -2.44 -15.53
C GLU A 164 -0.75 -1.94 -14.28
N MET A 165 -0.53 -2.81 -13.28
CA MET A 165 0.24 -2.51 -12.08
C MET A 165 1.69 -2.12 -12.45
N ALA A 166 2.36 -2.90 -13.28
CA ALA A 166 3.72 -2.61 -13.74
C ALA A 166 3.79 -1.26 -14.45
N LYS A 167 2.80 -0.95 -15.28
CA LYS A 167 2.66 0.35 -15.94
C LYS A 167 2.55 1.51 -14.95
N GLU A 168 1.70 1.39 -13.95
CA GLU A 168 1.51 2.42 -12.91
C GLU A 168 2.81 2.75 -12.18
N ILE A 169 3.61 1.74 -11.87
CA ILE A 169 4.89 1.90 -11.16
C ILE A 169 5.95 2.48 -12.10
N TRP A 170 6.16 1.85 -13.25
CA TRP A 170 7.24 2.22 -14.17
C TRP A 170 7.05 3.60 -14.80
N GLN A 171 5.83 3.96 -15.23
CA GLN A 171 5.54 5.24 -15.86
C GLN A 171 5.80 6.42 -14.92
N GLN A 172 5.52 6.27 -13.62
CA GLN A 172 5.81 7.29 -12.64
C GLN A 172 7.33 7.52 -12.52
N SER A 173 8.12 6.45 -12.38
CA SER A 173 9.59 6.53 -12.31
C SER A 173 10.19 7.17 -13.56
N ALA A 174 9.72 6.77 -14.74
CA ALA A 174 10.15 7.35 -16.00
C ALA A 174 9.81 8.84 -16.11
N ALA A 175 8.63 9.25 -15.63
CA ALA A 175 8.22 10.65 -15.63
C ALA A 175 9.10 11.51 -14.69
N VAL A 176 9.42 10.99 -13.49
CA VAL A 176 10.32 11.68 -12.55
C VAL A 176 11.71 11.85 -13.16
N SER A 177 12.29 10.78 -13.72
CA SER A 177 13.59 10.83 -14.39
C SER A 177 13.59 11.83 -15.55
N ALA A 178 12.56 11.83 -16.38
CA ALA A 178 12.41 12.78 -17.49
C ALA A 178 12.27 14.23 -16.99
N ALA A 179 11.49 14.47 -15.93
CA ALA A 179 11.30 15.80 -15.34
C ALA A 179 12.60 16.34 -14.73
N LEU A 180 13.39 15.51 -14.06
CA LEU A 180 14.67 15.89 -13.49
C LEU A 180 15.79 16.03 -14.54
N GLY A 181 15.67 15.35 -15.68
CA GLY A 181 16.70 15.31 -16.73
C GLY A 181 17.87 14.40 -16.40
N VAL A 182 17.67 13.47 -15.47
CA VAL A 182 18.64 12.45 -15.07
C VAL A 182 17.91 11.11 -14.90
N ASN A 183 18.60 9.99 -15.02
CA ASN A 183 18.07 8.70 -14.58
C ASN A 183 18.13 8.67 -13.04
N TYR A 184 16.95 8.74 -12.42
CA TYR A 184 16.80 8.90 -10.97
C TYR A 184 16.28 7.59 -10.36
N GLN A 185 17.09 6.98 -9.48
CA GLN A 185 16.69 5.77 -8.78
C GLN A 185 15.84 6.11 -7.55
N GLN A 186 14.62 5.60 -7.51
CA GLN A 186 13.74 5.67 -6.35
C GLN A 186 13.94 4.45 -5.46
N HIS A 187 13.82 4.62 -4.14
CA HIS A 187 14.00 3.56 -3.15
C HIS A 187 12.71 3.16 -2.45
N PHE A 188 11.77 4.08 -2.36
CA PHE A 188 10.49 3.85 -1.69
C PHE A 188 9.33 3.87 -2.67
N PHE A 189 8.36 3.03 -2.37
CA PHE A 189 7.07 3.03 -3.04
C PHE A 189 5.97 3.28 -2.03
N ARG A 190 5.01 4.15 -2.33
CA ARG A 190 3.84 4.39 -1.49
C ARG A 190 2.57 3.95 -2.17
N LEU A 191 1.86 3.04 -1.50
CA LEU A 191 0.55 2.58 -1.92
C LEU A 191 -0.52 3.64 -1.67
N MET A 192 -1.48 3.77 -2.58
CA MET A 192 -2.64 4.61 -2.39
C MET A 192 -3.42 4.18 -1.13
N GLY A 193 -3.48 5.06 -0.11
CA GLY A 193 -4.16 4.79 1.16
C GLY A 193 -3.56 3.66 2.01
N GLY A 194 -2.34 3.18 1.68
CA GLY A 194 -1.70 2.05 2.34
C GLY A 194 -2.28 0.68 1.97
N ASP A 195 -3.25 0.63 1.05
CA ASP A 195 -3.96 -0.60 0.69
C ASP A 195 -3.10 -1.57 -0.15
N GLY A 196 -3.10 -2.85 0.19
CA GLY A 196 -2.41 -3.89 -0.59
C GLY A 196 -0.93 -4.05 -0.23
N GLU A 197 -0.52 -3.72 0.98
CA GLU A 197 0.86 -3.74 1.47
C GLU A 197 1.56 -5.12 1.37
N TYR A 198 0.83 -6.19 1.11
CA TYR A 198 1.35 -7.55 0.93
C TYR A 198 0.96 -8.19 -0.42
N ASP A 199 0.72 -7.39 -1.44
CA ASP A 199 0.56 -7.89 -2.81
C ASP A 199 1.92 -8.36 -3.35
N GLN A 200 2.12 -9.66 -3.46
CA GLN A 200 3.39 -10.28 -3.91
C GLN A 200 3.85 -9.76 -5.27
N ARG A 201 2.94 -9.52 -6.21
CA ARG A 201 3.26 -9.00 -7.54
C ARG A 201 3.92 -7.63 -7.45
N THR A 202 3.33 -6.76 -6.61
CA THR A 202 3.87 -5.43 -6.34
C THR A 202 5.28 -5.52 -5.77
N HIS A 203 5.47 -6.32 -4.71
CA HIS A 203 6.80 -6.50 -4.11
C HIS A 203 7.82 -7.09 -5.07
N ASN A 204 7.42 -8.09 -5.88
CA ASN A 204 8.30 -8.70 -6.86
C ASN A 204 8.74 -7.68 -7.92
N TYR A 205 7.80 -6.93 -8.47
CA TYR A 205 8.12 -5.93 -9.49
C TYR A 205 8.92 -4.75 -8.94
N LEU A 206 8.60 -4.29 -7.73
CA LEU A 206 9.40 -3.26 -7.04
C LEU A 206 10.85 -3.70 -6.82
N LYS A 207 11.08 -4.96 -6.37
CA LYS A 207 12.43 -5.52 -6.22
C LYS A 207 13.16 -5.59 -7.57
N GLN A 208 12.48 -5.99 -8.63
CA GLN A 208 13.03 -6.02 -9.99
C GLN A 208 13.48 -4.62 -10.44
N LEU A 209 12.77 -3.57 -10.05
CA LEU A 209 13.11 -2.19 -10.37
C LEU A 209 14.12 -1.54 -9.38
N GLY A 210 14.58 -2.28 -8.36
CA GLY A 210 15.56 -1.81 -7.39
C GLY A 210 15.01 -0.98 -6.24
N TYR A 211 13.69 -1.04 -5.98
CA TYR A 211 13.11 -0.45 -4.77
C TYR A 211 13.52 -1.24 -3.53
N LEU A 212 13.65 -0.54 -2.40
CA LEU A 212 14.14 -1.10 -1.15
C LEU A 212 13.04 -1.30 -0.10
N ALA A 213 11.96 -0.52 -0.15
CA ALA A 213 10.87 -0.61 0.81
C ALA A 213 9.54 -0.05 0.28
N ILE A 214 8.45 -0.45 0.93
CA ILE A 214 7.16 0.24 0.85
C ILE A 214 7.11 1.24 2.02
N ALA A 215 6.89 2.52 1.71
CA ALA A 215 6.74 3.56 2.72
C ALA A 215 5.28 3.66 3.17
N ASP A 216 5.08 3.51 4.46
CA ASP A 216 3.84 3.84 5.17
C ASP A 216 4.12 5.02 6.12
N TRP A 217 3.29 5.30 7.09
CA TRP A 217 3.43 6.43 8.00
C TRP A 217 3.10 6.08 9.45
N SER A 218 3.66 6.86 10.37
CA SER A 218 3.32 6.79 11.79
C SER A 218 2.01 7.52 12.10
N ILE A 219 1.76 8.61 11.37
CA ILE A 219 0.58 9.47 11.53
C ILE A 219 0.23 10.16 10.21
N SER A 220 -1.08 10.13 9.88
CA SER A 220 -1.63 10.99 8.83
C SER A 220 -1.83 12.40 9.41
N GLY A 221 -0.94 13.31 9.07
CA GLY A 221 -1.04 14.72 9.46
C GLY A 221 -2.23 15.41 8.78
N SER A 222 -2.65 14.92 7.62
CA SER A 222 -3.82 15.43 6.91
C SER A 222 -5.10 15.23 7.72
N ASP A 223 -5.26 14.05 8.34
CA ASP A 223 -6.46 13.69 9.13
C ASP A 223 -6.40 14.13 10.59
N ALA A 224 -5.19 14.36 11.11
CA ALA A 224 -4.96 14.70 12.51
C ALA A 224 -5.16 16.19 12.80
N THR A 225 -5.54 16.50 14.02
CA THR A 225 -5.48 17.88 14.55
C THR A 225 -4.03 18.30 14.82
N MET A 226 -3.76 19.60 14.90
CA MET A 226 -2.43 20.11 15.22
C MET A 226 -1.91 19.61 16.59
N GLU A 227 -2.80 19.42 17.57
CA GLU A 227 -2.45 18.83 18.86
C GLU A 227 -1.95 17.38 18.68
N GLN A 228 -2.70 16.54 17.96
CA GLN A 228 -2.32 15.17 17.68
C GLN A 228 -1.00 15.07 16.89
N ILE A 229 -0.79 15.98 15.92
CA ILE A 229 0.47 16.07 15.15
C ILE A 229 1.64 16.35 16.09
N LYS A 230 1.49 17.31 17.03
CA LYS A 230 2.52 17.67 18.00
C LYS A 230 2.76 16.56 19.03
N GLU A 231 1.71 15.90 19.51
CA GLU A 231 1.80 14.75 20.44
C GLU A 231 2.51 13.53 19.81
N ALA A 232 2.38 13.35 18.50
CA ALA A 232 3.05 12.28 17.76
C ALA A 232 4.54 12.56 17.54
N LEU A 233 5.08 13.71 17.94
CA LEU A 233 6.47 14.09 17.73
C LEU A 233 7.40 13.24 18.61
N LYS A 234 8.02 12.25 17.95
CA LYS A 234 8.98 11.31 18.55
C LYS A 234 10.05 10.92 17.54
N PRO A 235 11.25 10.48 17.99
CA PRO A 235 12.28 9.98 17.10
C PRO A 235 11.75 8.88 16.15
N GLY A 236 12.14 8.98 14.89
CA GLY A 236 11.76 8.01 13.88
C GLY A 236 10.36 8.19 13.28
N ALA A 237 9.57 9.16 13.72
CA ALA A 237 8.22 9.36 13.19
C ALA A 237 8.23 9.75 11.72
N ILE A 238 7.30 9.15 10.95
CA ILE A 238 7.02 9.47 9.54
C ILE A 238 5.64 10.12 9.49
N TYR A 239 5.57 11.34 8.99
CA TYR A 239 4.34 12.12 8.86
C TYR A 239 3.89 12.12 7.40
N LEU A 240 2.61 11.83 7.17
CA LEU A 240 1.97 11.94 5.86
C LEU A 240 1.21 13.26 5.77
N PHE A 241 1.46 14.02 4.70
CA PHE A 241 0.69 15.21 4.31
C PHE A 241 0.49 15.23 2.79
N HIS A 242 -0.37 16.14 2.33
CA HIS A 242 -0.58 16.42 0.91
C HIS A 242 -0.36 17.91 0.62
N THR A 243 -0.51 18.31 -0.63
CA THR A 243 -0.38 19.73 -1.01
C THR A 243 -1.71 20.50 -0.94
N THR A 244 -2.58 20.18 0.05
CA THR A 244 -3.82 20.93 0.31
C THR A 244 -3.55 22.24 1.03
N ASP A 245 -4.51 23.20 1.00
CA ASP A 245 -4.38 24.44 1.78
C ASP A 245 -4.34 24.16 3.29
N SER A 246 -5.13 23.18 3.76
CA SER A 246 -5.14 22.74 5.16
C SER A 246 -3.78 22.21 5.60
N ASP A 247 -3.19 21.30 4.80
CA ASP A 247 -1.91 20.70 5.13
C ASP A 247 -0.76 21.71 5.05
N THR A 248 -0.82 22.61 4.06
CA THR A 248 0.12 23.73 3.96
C THR A 248 0.08 24.61 5.21
N ALA A 249 -1.10 24.93 5.70
CA ALA A 249 -1.25 25.70 6.94
C ALA A 249 -0.69 24.93 8.15
N LYS A 250 -1.00 23.62 8.28
CA LYS A 250 -0.47 22.76 9.34
C LYS A 250 1.06 22.68 9.29
N LEU A 251 1.65 22.49 8.12
CA LEU A 251 3.10 22.38 7.95
C LEU A 251 3.84 23.69 8.26
N LYS A 252 3.27 24.84 7.92
CA LYS A 252 3.83 26.16 8.31
C LYS A 252 3.93 26.35 9.82
N GLU A 253 3.06 25.72 10.59
CA GLU A 253 3.12 25.73 12.06
C GLU A 253 3.99 24.60 12.61
N PHE A 254 3.81 23.37 12.11
CA PHE A 254 4.45 22.19 12.66
C PHE A 254 5.97 22.14 12.38
N ILE A 255 6.43 22.51 11.19
CA ILE A 255 7.86 22.45 10.86
C ILE A 255 8.72 23.31 11.80
N PRO A 256 8.43 24.61 12.00
CA PRO A 256 9.20 25.41 12.96
C PRO A 256 9.07 24.89 14.39
N TYR A 257 7.90 24.36 14.77
CA TYR A 257 7.71 23.76 16.08
C TYR A 257 8.62 22.57 16.28
N ALA A 258 8.64 21.59 15.36
CA ALA A 258 9.47 20.40 15.46
C ALA A 258 10.97 20.75 15.58
N VAL A 259 11.44 21.70 14.77
CA VAL A 259 12.82 22.21 14.83
C VAL A 259 13.10 22.87 16.18
N SER A 260 12.16 23.67 16.74
CA SER A 260 12.31 24.28 18.07
C SER A 260 12.40 23.27 19.21
N GLN A 261 11.83 22.07 19.02
CA GLN A 261 11.96 20.94 19.96
C GLN A 261 13.26 20.14 19.76
N GLY A 262 14.13 20.59 18.86
CA GLY A 262 15.42 19.98 18.57
C GLY A 262 15.34 18.75 17.65
N TYR A 263 14.26 18.63 16.88
CA TYR A 263 14.17 17.60 15.84
C TYR A 263 14.76 18.08 14.52
N GLU A 264 15.43 17.16 13.84
CA GLU A 264 15.94 17.32 12.49
C GLU A 264 14.94 16.71 11.51
N LEU A 265 14.56 17.45 10.48
CA LEU A 265 13.72 16.96 9.40
C LEU A 265 14.63 16.42 8.30
N VAL A 266 14.56 15.13 8.07
CA VAL A 266 15.42 14.42 7.13
C VAL A 266 14.57 13.69 6.07
N THR A 267 15.20 13.22 5.00
CA THR A 267 14.53 12.38 4.00
C THR A 267 14.24 10.98 4.55
N LEU A 268 13.41 10.20 3.87
CA LEU A 268 13.19 8.80 4.27
C LEU A 268 14.46 7.96 4.17
N ASN A 269 15.27 8.16 3.13
CA ASN A 269 16.56 7.48 3.01
C ASN A 269 17.44 7.76 4.23
N GLU A 270 17.59 9.02 4.60
CA GLU A 270 18.38 9.41 5.78
C GLU A 270 17.78 8.88 7.09
N LEU A 271 16.45 8.89 7.23
CA LEU A 271 15.75 8.39 8.42
C LEU A 271 15.89 6.87 8.57
N CYS A 272 15.90 6.13 7.46
CA CYS A 272 16.02 4.68 7.42
C CYS A 272 17.47 4.19 7.31
N GLY A 273 18.44 5.10 7.18
CA GLY A 273 19.86 4.74 7.04
C GLY A 273 20.19 4.11 5.69
N LEU A 274 19.44 4.49 4.63
CA LEU A 274 19.71 4.07 3.26
C LEU A 274 20.63 5.09 2.55
N GLU A 275 21.18 4.69 1.43
CA GLU A 275 21.94 5.57 0.56
C GLU A 275 21.01 6.61 -0.09
N GLU A 276 21.59 7.74 -0.52
CA GLU A 276 20.85 8.76 -1.28
C GLU A 276 20.39 8.17 -2.63
N ASN A 277 19.30 8.71 -3.18
CA ASN A 277 18.83 8.32 -4.51
C ASN A 277 19.94 8.56 -5.54
N ALA A 278 20.35 7.50 -6.22
CA ALA A 278 21.36 7.58 -7.24
C ALA A 278 20.85 8.33 -8.48
N THR A 279 21.71 9.17 -9.07
CA THR A 279 21.43 9.84 -10.34
C THR A 279 22.50 9.48 -11.37
N SER A 280 22.09 9.24 -12.60
CA SER A 280 22.98 8.97 -13.72
C SER A 280 22.52 9.72 -14.97
N ASP A 281 23.24 9.58 -16.07
CA ASP A 281 22.85 10.21 -17.34
C ASP A 281 21.47 9.71 -17.79
N ILE A 282 20.59 10.62 -18.20
CA ILE A 282 19.26 10.29 -18.74
C ILE A 282 19.32 9.33 -19.93
N SER A 283 20.44 9.30 -20.66
CA SER A 283 20.65 8.37 -21.77
C SER A 283 20.72 6.90 -21.34
N THR A 284 20.92 6.63 -20.06
CA THR A 284 20.91 5.29 -19.45
C THR A 284 19.54 4.87 -18.97
N LEU A 285 18.54 5.76 -19.03
CA LEU A 285 17.17 5.45 -18.63
C LEU A 285 16.62 4.31 -19.51
N GLU A 286 16.11 3.28 -18.87
CA GLU A 286 15.37 2.25 -19.57
C GLU A 286 14.10 2.85 -20.17
N THR A 287 13.94 2.77 -21.47
CA THR A 287 12.79 3.34 -22.20
C THR A 287 11.70 2.33 -22.49
N THR A 288 11.99 1.06 -22.29
CA THR A 288 11.04 -0.05 -22.42
C THR A 288 10.69 -0.53 -21.01
N MET A 289 9.40 -0.59 -20.72
CA MET A 289 8.94 -1.10 -19.42
C MET A 289 9.41 -2.54 -19.24
N PRO A 290 10.16 -2.85 -18.19
CA PRO A 290 10.52 -4.24 -17.89
C PRO A 290 9.27 -5.08 -17.62
N GLU A 291 9.17 -6.24 -18.25
CA GLU A 291 8.09 -7.18 -17.96
C GLU A 291 8.26 -7.77 -16.56
N PRO A 292 7.16 -7.94 -15.79
CA PRO A 292 7.22 -8.61 -14.50
C PRO A 292 7.81 -10.00 -14.60
N GLN A 293 8.75 -10.34 -13.72
CA GLN A 293 9.36 -11.66 -13.66
C GLN A 293 8.46 -12.66 -12.93
N GLU A 294 8.43 -13.90 -13.40
CA GLU A 294 7.75 -14.97 -12.67
C GLU A 294 8.38 -15.20 -11.28
N TYR A 295 7.56 -15.47 -10.31
CA TYR A 295 7.96 -15.82 -8.95
C TYR A 295 7.02 -16.88 -8.38
N ALA A 296 7.50 -17.64 -7.37
CA ALA A 296 6.66 -18.60 -6.68
C ALA A 296 5.59 -17.87 -5.84
N VAL A 297 4.33 -18.24 -6.04
CA VAL A 297 3.22 -17.66 -5.26
C VAL A 297 3.18 -18.30 -3.87
N GLU A 298 3.21 -17.48 -2.84
CA GLU A 298 2.99 -17.90 -1.46
C GLU A 298 1.56 -17.58 -1.04
N TYR A 299 0.82 -18.57 -0.57
CA TYR A 299 -0.51 -18.32 -0.02
C TYR A 299 -0.41 -17.76 1.40
N ARG A 300 -1.06 -16.62 1.63
CA ARG A 300 -1.21 -16.00 2.95
C ARG A 300 -2.67 -15.97 3.34
N GLU A 301 -2.93 -16.09 4.65
CA GLU A 301 -4.28 -15.94 5.18
C GLU A 301 -4.91 -14.63 4.70
N GLN A 302 -6.13 -14.74 4.12
CA GLN A 302 -6.97 -13.61 3.75
C GLN A 302 -8.29 -13.71 4.51
N LYS A 303 -8.72 -12.58 5.08
CA LYS A 303 -9.91 -12.52 5.95
C LYS A 303 -10.67 -11.21 5.79
N LYS A 304 -11.82 -11.14 6.43
CA LYS A 304 -12.68 -9.95 6.38
C LYS A 304 -11.91 -8.69 6.76
N GLY A 305 -11.98 -7.69 5.87
CA GLY A 305 -11.29 -6.42 5.99
C GLY A 305 -10.01 -6.32 5.13
N ASP A 306 -9.50 -7.44 4.61
CA ASP A 306 -8.31 -7.42 3.77
C ASP A 306 -8.61 -6.85 2.39
N TYR A 307 -7.59 -6.16 1.82
CA TYR A 307 -7.61 -5.54 0.51
C TYR A 307 -6.34 -5.95 -0.22
N SER A 308 -6.45 -6.85 -1.21
CA SER A 308 -5.27 -7.34 -1.92
C SER A 308 -5.63 -7.97 -3.28
N TRP A 309 -4.61 -8.13 -4.13
CA TRP A 309 -4.77 -8.93 -5.35
C TRP A 309 -5.07 -10.40 -5.03
N SER A 310 -4.53 -10.94 -3.96
CA SER A 310 -4.88 -12.29 -3.52
C SER A 310 -6.38 -12.44 -3.28
N VAL A 311 -7.02 -11.41 -2.72
CA VAL A 311 -8.48 -11.36 -2.57
C VAL A 311 -9.17 -11.31 -3.93
N VAL A 312 -8.66 -10.53 -4.90
CA VAL A 312 -9.19 -10.53 -6.29
C VAL A 312 -9.15 -11.94 -6.88
N CYS A 313 -8.00 -12.61 -6.79
CA CYS A 313 -7.84 -13.98 -7.31
C CYS A 313 -8.81 -14.97 -6.64
N ILE A 314 -8.93 -14.90 -5.29
CA ILE A 314 -9.88 -15.72 -4.52
C ILE A 314 -11.31 -15.48 -5.00
N GLN A 315 -11.73 -14.23 -5.14
CA GLN A 315 -13.05 -13.85 -5.59
C GLN A 315 -13.33 -14.34 -7.03
N GLN A 316 -12.37 -14.15 -7.94
CA GLN A 316 -12.49 -14.65 -9.32
C GLN A 316 -12.68 -16.17 -9.33
N LYS A 317 -11.85 -16.89 -8.56
CA LYS A 317 -11.94 -18.35 -8.51
C LYS A 317 -13.25 -18.84 -7.89
N LEU A 318 -13.72 -18.18 -6.84
CA LEU A 318 -15.02 -18.47 -6.24
C LEU A 318 -16.18 -18.21 -7.20
N ALA A 319 -16.09 -17.15 -8.01
CA ALA A 319 -17.08 -16.84 -9.04
C ALA A 319 -17.07 -17.89 -10.18
N GLU A 320 -15.89 -18.29 -10.65
CA GLU A 320 -15.73 -19.37 -11.63
C GLU A 320 -16.35 -20.68 -11.16
N LEU A 321 -16.22 -20.98 -9.86
CA LEU A 321 -16.77 -22.19 -9.23
C LEU A 321 -18.23 -22.05 -8.81
N GLY A 322 -18.86 -20.88 -8.99
CA GLY A 322 -20.26 -20.61 -8.66
C GLY A 322 -20.53 -20.41 -7.17
N TYR A 323 -19.52 -20.06 -6.37
CA TYR A 323 -19.66 -19.71 -4.95
C TYR A 323 -19.89 -18.23 -4.71
N LEU A 324 -19.51 -17.37 -5.63
CA LEU A 324 -19.64 -15.91 -5.53
C LEU A 324 -20.43 -15.37 -6.73
N ASP A 325 -21.63 -14.85 -6.45
CA ASP A 325 -22.46 -14.19 -7.46
C ASP A 325 -22.03 -12.71 -7.62
N GLY A 326 -22.19 -12.15 -8.82
CA GLY A 326 -21.83 -10.77 -9.15
C GLY A 326 -22.63 -9.65 -8.44
N HIS A 327 -23.25 -9.96 -7.30
CA HIS A 327 -24.16 -9.07 -6.57
C HIS A 327 -23.60 -8.55 -5.25
N SER A 328 -22.27 -8.46 -5.12
CA SER A 328 -21.68 -7.74 -3.98
C SER A 328 -22.16 -6.30 -3.96
N LYS A 329 -22.64 -5.80 -2.81
CA LYS A 329 -23.10 -4.40 -2.64
C LYS A 329 -21.98 -3.37 -2.84
N THR A 330 -20.74 -3.83 -2.88
CA THR A 330 -19.52 -3.04 -3.13
C THR A 330 -18.94 -3.27 -4.52
N ALA A 331 -19.43 -4.27 -5.27
CA ALA A 331 -18.97 -4.54 -6.63
C ALA A 331 -19.42 -3.41 -7.57
N THR A 332 -18.49 -2.73 -8.17
CA THR A 332 -18.72 -1.82 -9.29
C THR A 332 -19.31 -2.66 -10.43
N GLN A 333 -20.60 -2.44 -10.73
CA GLN A 333 -21.37 -3.08 -11.83
C GLN A 333 -20.73 -4.31 -12.48
N GLY A 334 -21.05 -5.51 -11.94
CA GLY A 334 -20.84 -6.76 -12.65
C GLY A 334 -19.48 -7.44 -12.45
N ASN A 335 -18.56 -6.88 -11.68
CA ASN A 335 -17.32 -7.57 -11.32
C ASN A 335 -17.40 -8.10 -9.87
N PRO A 336 -17.51 -9.42 -9.65
CA PRO A 336 -17.53 -10.00 -8.31
C PRO A 336 -16.18 -9.89 -7.58
N ALA A 337 -15.10 -9.61 -8.28
CA ALA A 337 -13.74 -9.54 -7.78
C ALA A 337 -13.30 -8.07 -7.62
N ASP A 338 -13.70 -7.46 -6.51
CA ASP A 338 -13.37 -6.06 -6.19
C ASP A 338 -12.10 -5.91 -5.33
N GLY A 339 -11.48 -7.04 -4.93
CA GLY A 339 -10.30 -7.06 -4.07
C GLY A 339 -10.57 -6.75 -2.60
N VAL A 340 -11.84 -6.60 -2.21
CA VAL A 340 -12.27 -6.33 -0.82
C VAL A 340 -12.82 -7.61 -0.22
N TYR A 341 -12.21 -8.13 0.85
CA TYR A 341 -12.72 -9.30 1.55
C TYR A 341 -13.94 -8.91 2.43
N GLY A 342 -15.09 -8.75 1.78
CA GLY A 342 -16.35 -8.37 2.39
C GLY A 342 -17.17 -9.58 2.90
N ASP A 343 -18.38 -9.31 3.39
CA ASP A 343 -19.28 -10.36 3.90
C ASP A 343 -19.64 -11.40 2.82
N SER A 344 -19.82 -11.00 1.58
CA SER A 344 -20.08 -11.89 0.45
C SER A 344 -18.93 -12.87 0.21
N THR A 345 -17.68 -12.40 0.33
CA THR A 345 -16.49 -13.25 0.21
C THR A 345 -16.39 -14.22 1.38
N VAL A 346 -16.67 -13.77 2.61
CA VAL A 346 -16.74 -14.64 3.81
C VAL A 346 -17.75 -15.77 3.62
N GLU A 347 -18.96 -15.46 3.15
CA GLU A 347 -20.01 -16.46 2.93
C GLU A 347 -19.62 -17.43 1.81
N ALA A 348 -19.06 -16.94 0.71
CA ALA A 348 -18.60 -17.78 -0.39
C ALA A 348 -17.49 -18.74 0.04
N ILE A 349 -16.52 -18.28 0.82
CA ILE A 349 -15.46 -19.12 1.39
C ILE A 349 -16.04 -20.16 2.36
N ARG A 350 -16.94 -19.79 3.26
CA ARG A 350 -17.60 -20.77 4.15
C ARG A 350 -18.29 -21.89 3.39
N LYS A 351 -19.01 -21.53 2.35
CA LYS A 351 -19.69 -22.52 1.51
C LYS A 351 -18.69 -23.41 0.79
N PHE A 352 -17.66 -22.82 0.18
CA PHE A 352 -16.57 -23.56 -0.46
C PHE A 352 -15.89 -24.52 0.52
N GLN A 353 -15.54 -24.06 1.73
CA GLN A 353 -14.94 -24.87 2.79
C GLN A 353 -15.83 -26.04 3.17
N SER A 354 -17.13 -25.79 3.43
CA SER A 354 -18.11 -26.82 3.77
C SER A 354 -18.22 -27.90 2.69
N ASP A 355 -18.33 -27.49 1.43
CA ASP A 355 -18.48 -28.41 0.29
C ASP A 355 -17.21 -29.23 0.02
N ASN A 356 -16.05 -28.75 0.49
CA ASN A 356 -14.74 -29.40 0.35
C ASN A 356 -14.23 -30.09 1.63
N GLY A 357 -15.06 -30.19 2.67
CA GLY A 357 -14.71 -30.87 3.92
C GLY A 357 -13.72 -30.11 4.82
N LEU A 358 -13.59 -28.81 4.61
CA LEU A 358 -12.74 -27.92 5.43
C LEU A 358 -13.56 -27.28 6.56
N PRO A 359 -12.94 -26.83 7.65
CA PRO A 359 -13.61 -26.02 8.66
C PRO A 359 -14.22 -24.74 8.06
N ALA A 360 -15.52 -24.52 8.19
CA ALA A 360 -16.24 -23.40 7.59
C ALA A 360 -16.02 -22.09 8.36
N THR A 361 -14.78 -21.62 8.43
CA THR A 361 -14.37 -20.42 9.17
C THR A 361 -14.73 -19.13 8.45
N GLY A 362 -14.78 -19.14 7.13
CA GLY A 362 -14.90 -17.96 6.28
C GLY A 362 -13.59 -17.18 6.15
N VAL A 363 -12.48 -17.76 6.59
CA VAL A 363 -11.12 -17.26 6.41
C VAL A 363 -10.45 -18.09 5.31
N ALA A 364 -9.89 -17.46 4.30
CA ALA A 364 -9.13 -18.14 3.26
C ALA A 364 -7.68 -18.33 3.75
N ASP A 365 -7.50 -19.32 4.62
CA ASP A 365 -6.18 -19.77 5.07
C ASP A 365 -5.42 -20.51 3.97
N VAL A 366 -4.18 -20.90 4.24
CA VAL A 366 -3.29 -21.59 3.28
C VAL A 366 -3.95 -22.90 2.78
N GLU A 367 -4.59 -23.68 3.66
CA GLU A 367 -5.26 -24.92 3.28
C GLU A 367 -6.47 -24.66 2.37
N THR A 368 -7.25 -23.64 2.67
CA THR A 368 -8.39 -23.23 1.84
C THR A 368 -7.90 -22.77 0.45
N GLN A 369 -6.85 -21.94 0.40
CA GLN A 369 -6.29 -21.46 -0.88
C GLN A 369 -5.65 -22.59 -1.69
N THR A 370 -4.92 -23.49 -1.04
CA THR A 370 -4.39 -24.71 -1.68
C THR A 370 -5.51 -25.56 -2.29
N ARG A 371 -6.64 -25.70 -1.60
CA ARG A 371 -7.80 -26.44 -2.13
C ARG A 371 -8.49 -25.69 -3.28
N LEU A 372 -8.48 -24.35 -3.23
CA LEU A 372 -9.13 -23.49 -4.23
C LEU A 372 -8.36 -23.42 -5.54
N PHE A 373 -7.02 -23.30 -5.45
CA PHE A 373 -6.13 -23.07 -6.60
C PHE A 373 -5.28 -24.29 -6.98
N GLY A 374 -5.11 -25.26 -6.12
CA GLY A 374 -4.11 -26.31 -6.17
C GLY A 374 -2.88 -26.00 -5.32
N SER A 375 -1.92 -26.92 -5.30
CA SER A 375 -0.63 -26.66 -4.64
C SER A 375 0.11 -25.54 -5.37
N ALA A 376 0.66 -24.60 -4.62
CA ALA A 376 1.46 -23.51 -5.14
C ALA A 376 2.79 -23.98 -5.73
#